data_f104c6d12ff04492062751bd8735d772
#
_entry.id   f104c6d12ff04492062751bd8735d772
#
_cell.length_a   1.000
_cell.length_b   1.000
_cell.length_c   1.000
_cell.angle_alpha   90.00
_cell.angle_beta   90.00
_cell.angle_gamma   90.00
#
_symmetry.space_group_name_H-M   'P 1'
#
loop_
_entity.id
_entity.type
_entity.pdbx_description
1 polymer ?
#
loop_
_entity_poly.entity_id
_entity_poly.type
_entity_poly.pdbx_seq_one_letter_code
_entity_poly.pdbx_strand_id
1 'polypeptide(L)'
;MTQENAVQGLLILMAPTNLEEMLVDVLLQQTTVSGFTTSMASGHGTGHGEARMSLVEQVTGRQKRVQFMLHAALPDIQALIAVLKDRFKNTDLHYVVLPVLEAASI
;
A
#
# COMPACT_ATOMS: atom_id res chain seq x y z
N MET A 1 16.61 22.49 8.94
CA MET A 1 15.33 22.50 8.22
C MET A 1 14.30 21.71 9.00
N THR A 2 13.14 22.26 9.13
CA THR A 2 12.09 21.62 9.90
C THR A 2 11.25 20.69 9.04
N GLN A 3 10.68 19.67 9.65
CA GLN A 3 9.81 18.71 8.98
C GLN A 3 8.53 19.36 8.44
N GLU A 4 8.12 20.48 9.05
CA GLU A 4 6.88 21.17 8.63
C GLU A 4 6.92 21.70 7.20
N ASN A 5 8.11 21.88 6.62
CA ASN A 5 8.26 22.32 5.25
C ASN A 5 8.48 21.20 4.26
N ALA A 6 8.49 19.96 4.73
CA ALA A 6 8.68 18.80 3.86
C ALA A 6 7.40 18.53 3.08
N VAL A 7 7.55 18.21 1.80
CA VAL A 7 6.43 17.74 1.00
C VAL A 7 5.93 16.42 1.56
N GLN A 8 4.63 16.31 1.73
CA GLN A 8 3.99 15.09 2.20
C GLN A 8 3.48 14.27 1.03
N GLY A 9 3.53 12.96 1.19
CA GLY A 9 2.98 12.03 0.21
C GLY A 9 1.95 11.10 0.86
N LEU A 10 0.94 10.75 0.10
CA LEU A 10 -0.03 9.71 0.47
C LEU A 10 0.32 8.46 -0.31
N LEU A 11 0.62 7.38 0.41
CA LEU A 11 0.87 6.08 -0.20
C LEU A 11 -0.38 5.23 -0.08
N ILE A 12 -0.82 4.72 -1.21
CA ILE A 12 -1.90 3.74 -1.28
C ILE A 12 -1.27 2.45 -1.80
N LEU A 13 -1.44 1.37 -1.03
CA LEU A 13 -1.02 0.04 -1.45
C LEU A 13 -2.24 -0.81 -1.70
N MET A 14 -2.20 -1.56 -2.79
CA MET A 14 -3.22 -2.56 -3.10
C MET A 14 -2.53 -3.91 -3.13
N ALA A 15 -3.00 -4.83 -2.31
CA ALA A 15 -2.33 -6.12 -2.14
C ALA A 15 -3.32 -7.28 -2.16
N PRO A 16 -2.88 -8.44 -2.65
CA PRO A 16 -3.62 -9.67 -2.39
C PRO A 16 -3.77 -9.87 -0.88
N THR A 17 -4.87 -10.46 -0.45
CA THR A 17 -5.15 -10.60 0.97
C THR A 17 -4.14 -11.48 1.72
N ASN A 18 -3.48 -12.40 1.02
CA ASN A 18 -2.48 -13.27 1.65
C ASN A 18 -1.20 -12.53 2.02
N LEU A 19 -1.02 -11.28 1.58
CA LEU A 19 0.14 -10.47 1.95
C LEU A 19 -0.14 -9.53 3.12
N GLU A 20 -1.37 -9.49 3.61
CA GLU A 20 -1.76 -8.48 4.59
C GLU A 20 -0.90 -8.52 5.85
N GLU A 21 -0.74 -9.69 6.46
CA GLU A 21 0.02 -9.80 7.71
C GLU A 21 1.48 -9.41 7.53
N MET A 22 2.09 -9.86 6.43
CA MET A 22 3.49 -9.51 6.15
C MET A 22 3.67 -8.02 5.94
N LEU A 23 2.73 -7.39 5.23
CA LEU A 23 2.77 -5.94 5.01
C LEU A 23 2.59 -5.17 6.31
N VAL A 24 1.64 -5.58 7.16
CA VAL A 24 1.44 -4.97 8.47
C VAL A 24 2.74 -5.02 9.27
N ASP A 25 3.40 -6.18 9.30
CA ASP A 25 4.65 -6.34 10.05
C ASP A 25 5.74 -5.40 9.52
N VAL A 26 5.90 -5.32 8.21
CA VAL A 26 6.91 -4.44 7.61
C VAL A 26 6.61 -2.98 7.92
N LEU A 27 5.35 -2.57 7.78
CA LEU A 27 4.97 -1.18 8.02
C LEU A 27 5.13 -0.79 9.48
N LEU A 28 4.81 -1.69 10.41
CA LEU A 28 4.98 -1.41 11.84
C LEU A 28 6.45 -1.27 12.25
N GLN A 29 7.37 -1.83 11.47
CA GLN A 29 8.80 -1.70 11.74
C GLN A 29 9.37 -0.36 11.26
N GLN A 30 8.63 0.41 10.48
CA GLN A 30 9.14 1.66 9.93
C GLN A 30 8.97 2.79 10.94
N THR A 31 10.08 3.39 11.39
CA THR A 31 10.04 4.45 12.39
C THR A 31 9.47 5.76 11.84
N THR A 32 9.47 5.93 10.52
CA THR A 32 8.97 7.13 9.86
C THR A 32 7.47 7.08 9.58
N VAL A 33 6.84 5.94 9.82
CA VAL A 33 5.39 5.75 9.63
C VAL A 33 4.72 5.82 10.99
N SER A 34 3.92 6.85 11.22
CA SER A 34 3.23 7.03 12.50
C SER A 34 1.99 6.14 12.62
N GLY A 35 1.43 5.72 11.51
CA GLY A 35 0.27 4.84 11.49
C GLY A 35 -0.22 4.64 10.07
N PHE A 36 -1.13 3.69 9.92
CA PHE A 36 -1.74 3.41 8.63
C PHE A 36 -3.11 2.80 8.84
N THR A 37 -3.93 2.89 7.81
CA THR A 37 -5.29 2.36 7.82
C THR A 37 -5.39 1.27 6.77
N THR A 38 -6.11 0.20 7.09
CA THR A 38 -6.40 -0.87 6.14
C THR A 38 -7.89 -0.96 5.89
N SER A 39 -8.24 -1.36 4.69
CA SER A 39 -9.62 -1.65 4.33
C SER A 39 -9.66 -2.76 3.30
N MET A 40 -10.76 -3.50 3.28
CA MET A 40 -10.97 -4.51 2.26
C MET A 40 -11.47 -3.84 0.99
N ALA A 41 -11.05 -4.37 -0.14
CA ALA A 41 -11.44 -3.85 -1.44
C ALA A 41 -11.63 -4.99 -2.42
N SER A 42 -12.32 -4.71 -3.53
CA SER A 42 -12.47 -5.64 -4.63
C SER A 42 -11.69 -5.10 -5.81
N GLY A 43 -10.77 -5.91 -6.33
CA GLY A 43 -10.02 -5.54 -7.52
C GLY A 43 -10.72 -6.05 -8.77
N HIS A 44 -10.77 -5.19 -9.79
CA HIS A 44 -11.35 -5.52 -11.09
C HIS A 44 -10.32 -5.19 -12.15
N GLY A 45 -10.17 -6.06 -13.13
CA GLY A 45 -9.22 -5.81 -14.20
C GLY A 45 -8.80 -7.11 -14.85
N THR A 46 -7.90 -7.00 -15.82
CA THR A 46 -7.43 -8.14 -16.58
C THR A 46 -5.94 -8.32 -16.36
N GLY A 47 -5.53 -9.58 -16.27
CA GLY A 47 -4.12 -9.95 -16.38
C GLY A 47 -3.34 -10.05 -15.10
N HIS A 48 -3.52 -9.18 -14.14
CA HIS A 48 -2.71 -9.20 -12.92
C HIS A 48 -3.23 -10.23 -11.93
N GLY A 49 -2.40 -11.19 -11.60
CA GLY A 49 -2.73 -12.18 -10.59
C GLY A 49 -3.88 -13.11 -10.97
N GLU A 50 -4.24 -13.16 -12.22
CA GLU A 50 -5.36 -13.97 -12.70
C GLU A 50 -5.16 -15.44 -12.32
N ALA A 51 -3.96 -15.94 -12.46
CA ALA A 51 -3.63 -17.32 -12.11
C ALA A 51 -3.74 -17.60 -10.60
N ARG A 52 -3.85 -16.56 -9.80
CA ARG A 52 -3.95 -16.67 -8.33
C ARG A 52 -5.37 -16.43 -7.83
N MET A 53 -6.29 -16.17 -8.70
CA MET A 53 -7.68 -15.94 -8.33
C MET A 53 -8.32 -17.26 -7.88
N SER A 54 -9.14 -17.19 -6.84
CA SER A 54 -9.98 -18.32 -6.46
C SER A 54 -11.03 -18.57 -7.55
N LEU A 55 -11.66 -19.74 -7.50
CA LEU A 55 -12.71 -20.07 -8.46
C LEU A 55 -13.85 -19.03 -8.42
N VAL A 56 -14.25 -18.62 -7.21
CA VAL A 56 -15.31 -17.62 -7.06
C VAL A 56 -14.89 -16.29 -7.68
N GLU A 57 -13.65 -15.86 -7.43
CA GLU A 57 -13.13 -14.63 -8.00
C GLU A 57 -13.08 -14.67 -9.52
N GLN A 58 -12.68 -15.80 -10.09
CA GLN A 58 -12.66 -15.97 -11.54
C GLN A 58 -14.06 -15.84 -12.14
N VAL A 59 -15.06 -16.42 -11.49
CA VAL A 59 -16.44 -16.38 -11.96
C VAL A 59 -17.00 -14.96 -11.86
N THR A 60 -16.72 -14.25 -10.77
CA THR A 60 -17.26 -12.90 -10.54
C THR A 60 -16.44 -11.81 -11.23
N GLY A 61 -15.22 -12.13 -11.70
CA GLY A 61 -14.31 -11.15 -12.29
C GLY A 61 -13.72 -10.19 -11.27
N ARG A 62 -13.73 -10.55 -9.98
CA ARG A 62 -13.21 -9.73 -8.90
C ARG A 62 -12.18 -10.48 -8.09
N GLN A 63 -11.15 -9.76 -7.66
CA GLN A 63 -10.19 -10.24 -6.67
C GLN A 63 -10.40 -9.54 -5.34
N LYS A 64 -10.34 -10.29 -4.26
CA LYS A 64 -10.28 -9.69 -2.94
C LYS A 64 -8.93 -9.04 -2.73
N ARG A 65 -8.94 -7.80 -2.26
CA ARG A 65 -7.73 -7.01 -2.03
C ARG A 65 -7.79 -6.40 -0.64
N VAL A 66 -6.62 -6.10 -0.10
CA VAL A 66 -6.51 -5.22 1.05
C VAL A 66 -5.84 -3.93 0.59
N GLN A 67 -6.42 -2.81 1.00
CA GLN A 67 -5.88 -1.49 0.71
C GLN A 67 -5.24 -0.95 1.97
N PHE A 68 -4.01 -0.43 1.83
CA PHE A 68 -3.31 0.27 2.90
C PHE A 68 -3.20 1.73 2.52
N MET A 69 -3.37 2.60 3.50
CA MET A 69 -3.30 4.04 3.26
C MET A 69 -2.50 4.68 4.39
N LEU A 70 -1.48 5.46 4.01
CA LEU A 70 -0.65 6.17 4.99
C LEU A 70 -0.04 7.40 4.35
N HIS A 71 0.32 8.37 5.19
CA HIS A 71 1.04 9.53 4.70
C HIS A 71 2.26 9.79 5.56
N ALA A 72 3.26 10.39 4.96
CA ALA A 72 4.51 10.77 5.61
C ALA A 72 5.23 11.77 4.72
N ALA A 73 6.36 12.28 5.17
CA ALA A 73 7.21 13.07 4.29
C ALA A 73 7.55 12.28 3.04
N LEU A 74 7.54 12.95 1.89
CA LEU A 74 7.75 12.26 0.62
C LEU A 74 9.05 11.44 0.56
N PRO A 75 10.19 11.95 1.06
CA PRO A 75 11.40 11.11 1.07
C PRO A 75 11.24 9.82 1.87
N ASP A 76 10.47 9.86 2.96
CA ASP A 76 10.21 8.66 3.76
C ASP A 76 9.31 7.68 3.02
N ILE A 77 8.32 8.20 2.29
CA ILE A 77 7.48 7.37 1.42
C ILE A 77 8.34 6.69 0.35
N GLN A 78 9.25 7.43 -0.28
CA GLN A 78 10.12 6.88 -1.31
C GLN A 78 11.04 5.80 -0.77
N ALA A 79 11.58 6.00 0.44
CA ALA A 79 12.41 5.00 1.08
C ALA A 79 11.61 3.73 1.42
N LEU A 80 10.38 3.91 1.89
CA LEU A 80 9.50 2.77 2.18
C LEU A 80 9.18 1.98 0.91
N ILE A 81 8.90 2.68 -0.18
CA ILE A 81 8.63 2.02 -1.46
C ILE A 81 9.84 1.17 -1.89
N ALA A 82 11.05 1.66 -1.69
CA ALA A 82 12.26 0.90 -2.02
C ALA A 82 12.32 -0.40 -1.21
N VAL A 83 12.00 -0.35 0.08
CA VAL A 83 11.93 -1.54 0.94
C VAL A 83 10.89 -2.51 0.41
N LEU A 84 9.71 -2.01 0.06
CA LEU A 84 8.62 -2.85 -0.43
C LEU A 84 8.97 -3.50 -1.77
N LYS A 85 9.62 -2.76 -2.66
CA LYS A 85 10.06 -3.31 -3.94
C LYS A 85 11.06 -4.44 -3.76
N ASP A 86 11.92 -4.34 -2.77
CA ASP A 86 12.89 -5.38 -2.49
C ASP A 86 12.24 -6.63 -1.89
N ARG A 87 11.38 -6.44 -0.90
CA ARG A 87 10.80 -7.56 -0.13
C ARG A 87 9.62 -8.25 -0.80
N PHE A 88 8.91 -7.53 -1.66
CA PHE A 88 7.66 -8.04 -2.26
C PHE A 88 7.74 -8.12 -3.78
N LYS A 89 8.88 -8.50 -4.31
CA LYS A 89 9.05 -8.71 -5.75
C LYS A 89 8.09 -9.79 -6.24
N ASN A 90 7.49 -9.52 -7.41
CA ASN A 90 6.63 -10.49 -8.10
C ASN A 90 5.45 -10.97 -7.28
N THR A 91 4.91 -10.11 -6.42
CA THR A 91 3.82 -10.48 -5.52
C THR A 91 2.49 -9.82 -5.85
N ASP A 92 2.41 -9.12 -6.97
CA ASP A 92 1.17 -8.43 -7.36
C ASP A 92 0.80 -7.28 -6.41
N LEU A 93 1.76 -6.78 -5.65
CA LEU A 93 1.59 -5.59 -4.83
C LEU A 93 1.66 -4.36 -5.73
N HIS A 94 0.66 -3.52 -5.63
CA HIS A 94 0.56 -2.32 -6.45
C HIS A 94 0.54 -1.09 -5.56
N TYR A 95 1.10 0.02 -6.03
CA TYR A 95 1.12 1.24 -5.22
C TYR A 95 0.84 2.48 -6.05
N VAL A 96 0.32 3.49 -5.38
CA VAL A 96 0.12 4.83 -5.93
C VAL A 96 0.61 5.82 -4.90
N VAL A 97 1.30 6.88 -5.34
CA VAL A 97 1.71 7.98 -4.47
C VAL A 97 1.04 9.25 -4.97
N LEU A 98 0.40 9.96 -4.05
CA LEU A 98 -0.25 11.24 -4.35
C LEU A 98 0.35 12.34 -3.47
N PRO A 99 0.42 13.57 -3.98
CA PRO A 99 0.82 14.68 -3.13
C PRO A 99 -0.26 14.98 -2.10
N VAL A 100 0.17 15.36 -0.90
CA VAL A 100 -0.73 15.75 0.19
C VAL A 100 -0.55 17.24 0.43
N LEU A 101 -1.63 17.99 0.30
CA LEU A 101 -1.59 19.42 0.55
C LEU A 101 -1.49 19.74 2.03
N GLU A 102 -2.21 18.97 2.84
CA GLU A 102 -2.22 19.18 4.27
C GLU A 102 -2.65 17.92 4.99
N ALA A 103 -1.98 17.56 6.06
CA ALA A 103 -2.35 16.44 6.91
C ALA A 103 -1.87 16.72 8.32
N ALA A 104 -2.77 16.60 9.30
CA ALA A 104 -2.46 16.83 10.70
C ALA A 104 -3.57 16.25 11.55
N SER A 105 -3.27 16.08 12.83
CA SER A 105 -4.29 15.75 13.82
C SER A 105 -5.08 17.01 14.18
N ILE A 106 -6.33 16.84 14.49
CA ILE A 106 -7.20 17.95 14.87
C ILE A 106 -7.17 18.18 16.41
#